data_d1f329ba6a68891a5679343d14392c33
#
_entry.id   d1f329ba6a68891a5679343d14392c33
#
_cell.length_a   1.000
_cell.length_b   1.000
_cell.length_c   1.000
_cell.angle_alpha   90.00
_cell.angle_beta   90.00
_cell.angle_gamma   90.00
#
_symmetry.space_group_name_H-M   'P 1'
#
loop_
_entity.id
_entity.type
_entity.pdbx_description
1 polymer ?
#
loop_
_entity_poly.entity_id
_entity_poly.type
_entity_poly.pdbx_seq_one_letter_code
_entity_poly.pdbx_strand_id
1 'polypeptide(L)'
;ADAPLPNDYRVPGEFVVGRLMYPSGRGRFGGGDWTQGGTSWSVDYPRGDRVFAKLLRRLTTVNVRSVEQPVNLDDGDDIYNWPFLLVGLPGSWNLSDAQAAKLRDYLLRGGFLLADSFFGTDEWLGFEETLKRVFPDRPVIELPTDHPVFHVLYDLDQKKQISNMRSLRGRGTPYRADGADPHWRAVLDDDGRVMVMISYNNDIGDSWQYA
;
A
#
# COMPACT_ATOMS: atom_id res chain seq x y z
N ALA A 1 -8.43 16.23 3.57
CA ALA A 1 -9.20 17.11 2.68
C ALA A 1 -10.37 16.31 2.10
N ASP A 2 -11.59 16.82 2.28
CA ASP A 2 -12.80 16.17 1.79
C ASP A 2 -12.78 16.10 0.26
N ALA A 3 -12.54 14.92 -0.28
CA ALA A 3 -12.71 14.68 -1.70
C ALA A 3 -14.19 14.37 -1.96
N PRO A 4 -14.86 15.06 -2.91
CA PRO A 4 -16.26 14.81 -3.19
C PRO A 4 -16.48 13.39 -3.67
N LEU A 5 -17.62 12.79 -3.28
CA LEU A 5 -18.00 11.48 -3.76
C LEU A 5 -18.28 11.54 -5.28
N PRO A 6 -17.78 10.55 -6.07
CA PRO A 6 -18.14 10.42 -7.48
C PRO A 6 -19.65 10.19 -7.64
N ASN A 7 -20.22 10.59 -8.79
CA ASN A 7 -21.65 10.39 -9.04
C ASN A 7 -22.11 8.92 -9.03
N ASP A 8 -21.19 8.01 -9.33
CA ASP A 8 -21.42 6.57 -9.39
C ASP A 8 -20.93 5.82 -8.14
N TYR A 9 -20.78 6.51 -7.01
CA TYR A 9 -20.23 5.91 -5.78
C TYR A 9 -21.03 4.70 -5.24
N ARG A 10 -22.29 4.55 -5.64
CA ARG A 10 -23.15 3.42 -5.27
C ARG A 10 -23.11 2.26 -6.26
N VAL A 11 -22.44 2.42 -7.40
CA VAL A 11 -22.34 1.36 -8.41
C VAL A 11 -21.30 0.34 -7.93
N PRO A 12 -21.67 -0.94 -7.77
CA PRO A 12 -20.73 -1.97 -7.38
C PRO A 12 -19.68 -2.21 -8.46
N GLY A 13 -18.52 -2.72 -8.08
CA GLY A 13 -17.44 -3.13 -8.97
C GLY A 13 -16.84 -4.44 -8.49
N GLU A 14 -16.22 -5.18 -9.39
CA GLU A 14 -15.52 -6.44 -9.08
C GLU A 14 -14.20 -6.17 -8.33
N PHE A 15 -13.58 -5.03 -8.60
CA PHE A 15 -12.36 -4.59 -7.96
C PHE A 15 -12.63 -3.33 -7.12
N VAL A 16 -12.08 -3.32 -5.92
CA VAL A 16 -12.16 -2.19 -4.99
C VAL A 16 -10.77 -1.91 -4.44
N VAL A 17 -10.40 -0.64 -4.36
CA VAL A 17 -9.18 -0.23 -3.66
C VAL A 17 -9.49 -0.25 -2.15
N GLY A 18 -9.04 -1.30 -1.47
CA GLY A 18 -9.08 -1.38 0.00
C GLY A 18 -7.95 -0.58 0.61
N ARG A 19 -8.24 0.33 1.53
CA ARG A 19 -7.24 1.05 2.31
C ARG A 19 -7.10 0.38 3.68
N LEU A 20 -5.98 -0.26 3.94
CA LEU A 20 -5.72 -0.89 5.23
C LEU A 20 -5.57 0.16 6.32
N MET A 21 -6.45 0.09 7.32
CA MET A 21 -6.35 0.84 8.55
C MET A 21 -5.45 0.10 9.53
N TYR A 22 -4.58 0.82 10.24
CA TYR A 22 -3.68 0.19 11.20
C TYR A 22 -3.31 1.13 12.35
N PRO A 23 -3.05 0.59 13.56
CA PRO A 23 -2.45 1.36 14.64
C PRO A 23 -1.02 1.74 14.27
N SER A 24 -0.67 3.01 14.50
CA SER A 24 0.69 3.50 14.32
C SER A 24 1.46 3.41 15.63
N GLY A 25 2.71 2.94 15.55
CA GLY A 25 3.67 3.05 16.62
C GLY A 25 4.20 4.50 16.80
N ARG A 26 5.39 4.64 17.33
CA ARG A 26 6.08 5.94 17.43
C ARG A 26 6.44 6.43 16.01
N GLY A 27 5.92 7.57 15.62
CA GLY A 27 6.21 8.15 14.30
C GLY A 27 5.60 9.52 14.11
N ARG A 28 5.87 10.13 12.96
CA ARG A 28 5.48 11.51 12.59
C ARG A 28 3.97 11.77 12.69
N PHE A 29 3.15 10.74 12.55
CA PHE A 29 1.69 10.79 12.59
C PHE A 29 1.11 9.87 13.67
N GLY A 30 1.92 9.47 14.66
CA GLY A 30 1.49 8.68 15.80
C GLY A 30 0.82 9.55 16.87
N GLY A 31 -0.21 9.01 17.54
CA GLY A 31 -0.83 9.63 18.70
C GLY A 31 -2.31 9.97 18.59
N GLY A 32 -2.92 9.81 17.40
CA GLY A 32 -4.37 9.90 17.21
C GLY A 32 -5.08 8.55 17.35
N ASP A 33 -6.41 8.60 17.42
CA ASP A 33 -7.24 7.40 17.29
C ASP A 33 -7.19 6.91 15.83
N TRP A 34 -6.46 5.83 15.60
CA TRP A 34 -6.28 5.29 14.25
C TRP A 34 -7.59 4.81 13.62
N THR A 35 -8.59 4.45 14.43
CA THR A 35 -9.91 4.03 13.93
C THR A 35 -10.72 5.19 13.33
N GLN A 36 -10.37 6.42 13.69
CA GLN A 36 -11.04 7.64 13.22
C GLN A 36 -10.24 8.39 12.14
N GLY A 37 -9.08 7.88 11.74
CA GLY A 37 -8.17 8.58 10.84
C GLY A 37 -7.28 9.59 11.55
N GLY A 38 -6.60 10.46 10.78
CA GLY A 38 -5.64 11.42 11.35
C GLY A 38 -4.29 10.81 11.74
N THR A 39 -4.06 9.55 11.40
CA THR A 39 -2.83 8.78 11.59
C THR A 39 -2.17 8.43 10.26
N SER A 40 -1.06 7.69 10.28
CA SER A 40 -0.26 7.40 9.09
C SER A 40 -1.06 6.75 7.93
N TRP A 41 -1.97 5.82 8.23
CA TRP A 41 -2.72 5.14 7.18
C TRP A 41 -3.64 6.06 6.37
N SER A 42 -4.10 7.17 6.95
CA SER A 42 -5.03 8.10 6.31
C SER A 42 -4.36 9.22 5.52
N VAL A 43 -3.03 9.22 5.43
CA VAL A 43 -2.31 10.16 4.55
C VAL A 43 -2.67 9.86 3.09
N ASP A 44 -2.95 10.91 2.31
CA ASP A 44 -3.42 10.87 0.92
C ASP A 44 -4.78 10.19 0.70
N TYR A 45 -5.37 9.64 1.75
CA TYR A 45 -6.73 9.09 1.77
C TYR A 45 -7.78 10.21 1.82
N PRO A 46 -8.89 10.12 1.10
CA PRO A 46 -9.23 9.10 0.09
C PRO A 46 -8.84 9.51 -1.35
N ARG A 47 -8.14 10.62 -1.53
CA ARG A 47 -7.91 11.21 -2.85
C ARG A 47 -7.03 10.32 -3.73
N GLY A 48 -5.92 9.83 -3.21
CA GLY A 48 -5.02 8.93 -3.95
C GLY A 48 -5.74 7.68 -4.41
N ASP A 49 -6.51 7.05 -3.52
CA ASP A 49 -7.27 5.82 -3.81
C ASP A 49 -8.28 6.01 -4.94
N ARG A 50 -9.02 7.13 -4.94
CA ARG A 50 -10.00 7.46 -6.00
C ARG A 50 -9.35 7.74 -7.34
N VAL A 51 -8.19 8.39 -7.34
CA VAL A 51 -7.45 8.60 -8.59
C VAL A 51 -6.92 7.27 -9.12
N PHE A 52 -6.39 6.41 -8.25
CA PHE A 52 -5.98 5.07 -8.65
C PHE A 52 -7.14 4.26 -9.25
N ALA A 53 -8.31 4.24 -8.63
CA ALA A 53 -9.49 3.60 -9.17
C ALA A 53 -9.87 4.14 -10.57
N LYS A 54 -9.77 5.47 -10.78
CA LYS A 54 -10.00 6.09 -12.10
C LYS A 54 -8.96 5.65 -13.13
N LEU A 55 -7.69 5.54 -12.75
CA LEU A 55 -6.62 5.09 -13.65
C LEU A 55 -6.84 3.64 -14.08
N LEU A 56 -7.19 2.75 -13.15
CA LEU A 56 -7.53 1.36 -13.47
C LEU A 56 -8.69 1.26 -14.47
N ARG A 57 -9.75 2.04 -14.28
CA ARG A 57 -10.88 2.10 -15.22
C ARG A 57 -10.50 2.59 -16.62
N ARG A 58 -9.49 3.45 -16.72
CA ARG A 58 -9.01 3.99 -18.00
C ARG A 58 -8.03 3.07 -18.73
N LEU A 59 -7.23 2.35 -17.98
CA LEU A 59 -6.10 1.58 -18.52
C LEU A 59 -6.41 0.09 -18.65
N THR A 60 -7.50 -0.37 -18.04
CA THR A 60 -7.87 -1.80 -18.04
C THR A 60 -9.35 -1.99 -18.33
N THR A 61 -9.76 -3.23 -18.57
CA THR A 61 -11.16 -3.64 -18.70
C THR A 61 -11.77 -4.09 -17.38
N VAL A 62 -11.05 -3.97 -16.26
CA VAL A 62 -11.51 -4.36 -14.94
C VAL A 62 -12.66 -3.46 -14.50
N ASN A 63 -13.74 -4.08 -14.01
CA ASN A 63 -14.86 -3.34 -13.44
C ASN A 63 -14.50 -2.87 -12.01
N VAL A 64 -14.02 -1.62 -11.91
CA VAL A 64 -13.53 -1.02 -10.67
C VAL A 64 -14.59 -0.14 -10.02
N ARG A 65 -14.88 -0.34 -8.74
CA ARG A 65 -15.71 0.59 -7.95
C ARG A 65 -15.01 1.96 -7.85
N SER A 66 -15.79 3.03 -7.98
CA SER A 66 -15.25 4.40 -8.03
C SER A 66 -14.77 4.96 -6.69
N VAL A 67 -15.15 4.31 -5.59
CA VAL A 67 -14.79 4.70 -4.23
C VAL A 67 -14.01 3.58 -3.55
N GLU A 68 -13.09 4.01 -2.73
CA GLU A 68 -12.27 3.20 -1.86
C GLU A 68 -13.08 2.49 -0.75
N GLN A 69 -12.46 1.56 -0.06
CA GLN A 69 -12.97 0.90 1.13
C GLN A 69 -11.93 0.95 2.25
N PRO A 70 -12.16 1.68 3.35
CA PRO A 70 -11.33 1.51 4.54
C PRO A 70 -11.58 0.13 5.14
N VAL A 71 -10.50 -0.58 5.45
CA VAL A 71 -10.54 -1.95 5.94
C VAL A 71 -9.83 -2.02 7.28
N ASN A 72 -10.56 -2.40 8.31
CA ASN A 72 -10.05 -2.61 9.65
C ASN A 72 -9.93 -4.11 9.94
N LEU A 73 -8.75 -4.57 10.38
CA LEU A 73 -8.51 -5.98 10.69
C LEU A 73 -9.33 -6.49 11.87
N ASP A 74 -9.84 -5.59 12.70
CA ASP A 74 -10.67 -5.94 13.86
C ASP A 74 -12.17 -6.10 13.52
N ASP A 75 -12.59 -5.77 12.28
CA ASP A 75 -14.00 -5.85 11.84
C ASP A 75 -14.39 -7.25 11.35
N GLY A 76 -14.05 -8.27 12.12
CA GLY A 76 -14.44 -9.67 11.85
C GLY A 76 -13.88 -10.16 10.49
N ASP A 77 -14.76 -10.65 9.64
CA ASP A 77 -14.40 -11.24 8.34
C ASP A 77 -14.51 -10.27 7.15
N ASP A 78 -14.72 -8.98 7.43
CA ASP A 78 -14.89 -7.97 6.37
C ASP A 78 -13.70 -7.91 5.38
N ILE A 79 -12.48 -8.10 5.85
CA ILE A 79 -11.26 -8.08 5.03
C ILE A 79 -11.33 -9.06 3.83
N TYR A 80 -12.02 -10.20 3.97
CA TYR A 80 -12.10 -11.21 2.90
C TYR A 80 -13.00 -10.80 1.72
N ASN A 81 -13.76 -9.70 1.86
CA ASN A 81 -14.52 -9.13 0.76
C ASN A 81 -13.67 -8.29 -0.21
N TRP A 82 -12.42 -7.97 0.16
CA TRP A 82 -11.59 -6.99 -0.54
C TRP A 82 -10.31 -7.64 -1.05
N PRO A 83 -10.20 -7.96 -2.36
CA PRO A 83 -9.06 -8.72 -2.88
C PRO A 83 -7.73 -7.95 -2.91
N PHE A 84 -7.80 -6.61 -2.85
CA PHE A 84 -6.65 -5.73 -2.92
C PHE A 84 -6.64 -4.75 -1.75
N LEU A 85 -5.52 -4.69 -1.04
CA LEU A 85 -5.28 -3.73 0.03
C LEU A 85 -4.08 -2.84 -0.30
N LEU A 86 -4.22 -1.55 -0.04
CA LEU A 86 -3.14 -0.58 -0.03
C LEU A 86 -2.83 -0.18 1.41
N VAL A 87 -1.57 -0.29 1.81
CA VAL A 87 -1.06 0.26 3.07
C VAL A 87 -0.08 1.38 2.76
N GLY A 88 -0.46 2.62 3.07
CA GLY A 88 0.41 3.80 2.94
C GLY A 88 1.21 4.04 4.22
N LEU A 89 2.44 4.49 4.12
CA LEU A 89 3.37 4.81 5.22
C LEU A 89 3.54 3.68 6.26
N PRO A 90 3.72 2.42 5.86
CA PRO A 90 3.76 1.28 6.78
C PRO A 90 5.03 1.25 7.65
N GLY A 91 5.98 2.16 7.45
CA GLY A 91 7.18 2.27 8.30
C GLY A 91 6.88 2.55 9.78
N SER A 92 5.64 2.96 10.09
CA SER A 92 5.19 3.19 11.47
C SER A 92 4.04 2.28 11.91
N TRP A 93 3.64 1.31 11.11
CA TRP A 93 2.55 0.41 11.48
C TRP A 93 2.93 -0.48 12.67
N ASN A 94 1.94 -0.80 13.47
CA ASN A 94 2.16 -1.65 14.66
C ASN A 94 0.93 -2.55 14.87
N LEU A 95 0.84 -3.59 14.06
CA LEU A 95 -0.26 -4.56 14.17
C LEU A 95 -0.11 -5.36 15.47
N SER A 96 -1.20 -5.67 16.13
CA SER A 96 -1.24 -6.69 17.17
C SER A 96 -1.01 -8.09 16.58
N ASP A 97 -0.70 -9.08 17.43
CA ASP A 97 -0.53 -10.46 16.96
C ASP A 97 -1.81 -11.00 16.32
N ALA A 98 -2.99 -10.62 16.83
CA ALA A 98 -4.27 -11.00 16.25
C ALA A 98 -4.48 -10.36 14.86
N GLN A 99 -4.15 -9.07 14.70
CA GLN A 99 -4.21 -8.38 13.42
C GLN A 99 -3.19 -8.96 12.43
N ALA A 100 -1.96 -9.27 12.87
CA ALA A 100 -0.96 -9.90 12.04
C ALA A 100 -1.39 -11.29 11.56
N ALA A 101 -1.97 -12.11 12.45
CA ALA A 101 -2.52 -13.42 12.09
C ALA A 101 -3.68 -13.31 11.08
N LYS A 102 -4.59 -12.34 11.26
CA LYS A 102 -5.70 -12.08 10.34
C LYS A 102 -5.18 -11.65 8.96
N LEU A 103 -4.21 -10.74 8.90
CA LEU A 103 -3.61 -10.30 7.65
C LEU A 103 -2.88 -11.45 6.94
N ARG A 104 -2.17 -12.30 7.69
CA ARG A 104 -1.53 -13.51 7.15
C ARG A 104 -2.56 -14.45 6.51
N ASP A 105 -3.65 -14.78 7.22
CA ASP A 105 -4.70 -15.66 6.71
C ASP A 105 -5.33 -15.10 5.43
N TYR A 106 -5.63 -13.80 5.41
CA TYR A 106 -6.12 -13.11 4.22
C TYR A 106 -5.17 -13.25 3.02
N LEU A 107 -3.88 -13.01 3.21
CA LEU A 107 -2.88 -13.07 2.15
C LEU A 107 -2.69 -14.50 1.62
N LEU A 108 -2.68 -15.50 2.51
CA LEU A 108 -2.58 -16.92 2.14
C LEU A 108 -3.82 -17.42 1.38
N ARG A 109 -5.00 -16.83 1.62
CA ARG A 109 -6.25 -17.16 0.91
C ARG A 109 -6.40 -16.47 -0.45
N GLY A 110 -5.39 -15.74 -0.92
CA GLY A 110 -5.42 -15.11 -2.25
C GLY A 110 -5.49 -13.59 -2.22
N GLY A 111 -5.57 -12.97 -1.04
CA GLY A 111 -5.48 -11.52 -0.90
C GLY A 111 -4.14 -10.97 -1.36
N PHE A 112 -4.13 -9.66 -1.66
CA PHE A 112 -2.94 -8.93 -2.10
C PHE A 112 -2.78 -7.64 -1.29
N LEU A 113 -1.54 -7.32 -0.89
CA LEU A 113 -1.18 -6.11 -0.18
C LEU A 113 -0.10 -5.33 -0.95
N LEU A 114 -0.38 -4.06 -1.25
CA LEU A 114 0.62 -3.11 -1.72
C LEU A 114 1.08 -2.22 -0.56
N ALA A 115 2.36 -2.30 -0.18
CA ALA A 115 3.00 -1.46 0.81
C ALA A 115 3.77 -0.32 0.13
N ASP A 116 3.41 0.93 0.42
CA ASP A 116 3.89 2.10 -0.32
C ASP A 116 4.20 3.29 0.60
N SER A 117 4.93 4.27 0.06
CA SER A 117 5.18 5.57 0.70
C SER A 117 6.05 5.52 1.96
N PHE A 118 7.10 4.70 1.99
CA PHE A 118 8.04 4.68 3.12
C PHE A 118 9.50 4.65 2.65
N PHE A 119 10.36 5.32 3.41
CA PHE A 119 11.71 5.67 2.97
C PHE A 119 12.73 5.55 4.08
N GLY A 120 13.91 5.07 3.71
CA GLY A 120 15.08 5.04 4.56
C GLY A 120 15.10 3.89 5.56
N THR A 121 16.23 3.74 6.21
CA THR A 121 16.53 2.59 7.08
C THR A 121 15.57 2.48 8.25
N ASP A 122 15.25 3.60 8.91
CA ASP A 122 14.38 3.57 10.09
C ASP A 122 12.95 3.13 9.76
N GLU A 123 12.36 3.64 8.66
CA GLU A 123 11.02 3.23 8.22
C GLU A 123 11.01 1.78 7.72
N TRP A 124 12.12 1.31 7.12
CA TRP A 124 12.27 -0.10 6.75
C TRP A 124 12.26 -1.01 7.97
N LEU A 125 13.02 -0.70 9.01
CA LEU A 125 13.09 -1.51 10.23
C LEU A 125 11.74 -1.60 10.92
N GLY A 126 10.99 -0.49 11.00
CA GLY A 126 9.63 -0.49 11.55
C GLY A 126 8.64 -1.31 10.72
N PHE A 127 8.74 -1.24 9.41
CA PHE A 127 7.96 -2.07 8.49
C PHE A 127 8.28 -3.55 8.66
N GLU A 128 9.56 -3.89 8.62
CA GLU A 128 10.04 -5.28 8.67
C GLU A 128 9.69 -5.97 10.00
N GLU A 129 9.77 -5.26 11.12
CA GLU A 129 9.40 -5.77 12.44
C GLU A 129 7.96 -6.29 12.46
N THR A 130 7.02 -5.51 11.95
CA THR A 130 5.61 -5.93 11.88
C THR A 130 5.41 -7.01 10.81
N LEU A 131 6.06 -6.89 9.65
CA LEU A 131 5.95 -7.90 8.59
C LEU A 131 6.45 -9.28 9.04
N LYS A 132 7.50 -9.35 9.87
CA LYS A 132 7.99 -10.60 10.49
C LYS A 132 6.98 -11.26 11.43
N ARG A 133 6.07 -10.50 12.01
CA ARG A 133 4.94 -11.07 12.77
C ARG A 133 3.86 -11.64 11.86
N VAL A 134 3.66 -11.03 10.69
CA VAL A 134 2.75 -11.58 9.66
C VAL A 134 3.35 -12.83 9.01
N PHE A 135 4.62 -12.78 8.61
CA PHE A 135 5.34 -13.86 7.94
C PHE A 135 6.68 -14.15 8.60
N PRO A 136 6.70 -14.88 9.74
CA PRO A 136 7.95 -15.28 10.39
C PRO A 136 8.76 -16.31 9.60
N ASP A 137 8.11 -17.01 8.68
CA ASP A 137 8.59 -18.17 7.92
C ASP A 137 8.83 -17.87 6.42
N ARG A 138 8.61 -16.62 5.97
CA ARG A 138 8.79 -16.27 4.56
C ARG A 138 9.77 -15.12 4.39
N PRO A 139 10.72 -15.23 3.44
CA PRO A 139 11.66 -14.16 3.16
C PRO A 139 10.98 -13.01 2.39
N VAL A 140 11.50 -11.81 2.60
CA VAL A 140 11.32 -10.71 1.66
C VAL A 140 12.38 -10.82 0.58
N ILE A 141 11.97 -10.87 -0.67
CA ILE A 141 12.88 -10.95 -1.82
C ILE A 141 12.86 -9.67 -2.64
N GLU A 142 13.98 -9.32 -3.24
CA GLU A 142 14.04 -8.28 -4.26
C GLU A 142 13.51 -8.86 -5.58
N LEU A 143 12.51 -8.21 -6.20
CA LEU A 143 11.98 -8.66 -7.49
C LEU A 143 12.98 -8.32 -8.61
N PRO A 144 13.36 -9.26 -9.48
CA PRO A 144 14.20 -8.97 -10.62
C PRO A 144 13.46 -8.11 -11.66
N THR A 145 14.18 -7.43 -12.54
CA THR A 145 13.59 -6.48 -13.50
C THR A 145 12.71 -7.18 -14.54
N ASP A 146 13.01 -8.43 -14.86
CA ASP A 146 12.25 -9.28 -15.77
C ASP A 146 11.05 -9.98 -15.12
N HIS A 147 10.74 -9.66 -13.84
CA HIS A 147 9.57 -10.23 -13.18
C HIS A 147 8.28 -9.79 -13.88
N PRO A 148 7.32 -10.70 -14.14
CA PRO A 148 6.10 -10.40 -14.91
C PRO A 148 5.29 -9.20 -14.40
N VAL A 149 5.37 -8.88 -13.11
CA VAL A 149 4.64 -7.72 -12.53
C VAL A 149 5.03 -6.39 -13.19
N PHE A 150 6.22 -6.28 -13.76
CA PHE A 150 6.71 -5.07 -14.43
C PHE A 150 6.34 -5.01 -15.93
N HIS A 151 5.66 -6.05 -16.46
CA HIS A 151 5.38 -6.21 -17.88
C HIS A 151 3.90 -6.48 -18.19
N VAL A 152 2.99 -6.09 -17.25
CA VAL A 152 1.54 -6.38 -17.39
C VAL A 152 0.86 -5.46 -18.40
N LEU A 153 1.13 -4.15 -18.36
CA LEU A 153 0.56 -3.13 -19.25
C LEU A 153 1.62 -2.47 -20.11
N TYR A 154 2.76 -2.20 -19.53
CA TYR A 154 3.92 -1.58 -20.15
C TYR A 154 5.15 -2.37 -19.75
N ASP A 155 6.15 -2.42 -20.65
CA ASP A 155 7.45 -2.97 -20.31
C ASP A 155 8.27 -1.96 -19.49
N LEU A 156 8.47 -2.26 -18.23
CA LEU A 156 9.24 -1.42 -17.32
C LEU A 156 10.66 -1.98 -17.18
N ASP A 157 11.54 -1.63 -18.09
CA ASP A 157 12.92 -2.11 -18.15
C ASP A 157 13.83 -1.53 -17.02
N GLN A 158 13.35 -0.52 -16.31
CA GLN A 158 14.10 0.17 -15.28
C GLN A 158 13.25 0.44 -14.04
N LYS A 159 13.79 0.12 -12.89
CA LYS A 159 13.20 0.44 -11.58
C LYS A 159 13.53 1.89 -11.19
N LYS A 160 12.86 2.86 -11.79
CA LYS A 160 13.04 4.27 -11.44
C LYS A 160 12.37 4.58 -10.11
N GLN A 161 12.99 5.47 -9.33
CA GLN A 161 12.38 5.98 -8.09
C GLN A 161 11.12 6.79 -8.41
N ILE A 162 10.03 6.45 -7.73
CA ILE A 162 8.79 7.23 -7.76
C ILE A 162 8.86 8.26 -6.64
N SER A 163 8.79 9.54 -7.03
CA SER A 163 9.11 10.66 -6.17
C SER A 163 8.07 10.89 -5.07
N ASN A 164 8.54 11.10 -3.84
CA ASN A 164 7.75 11.80 -2.84
C ASN A 164 7.66 13.29 -3.22
N MET A 165 6.49 13.75 -3.62
CA MET A 165 6.28 15.10 -4.17
C MET A 165 6.53 16.21 -3.15
N ARG A 166 6.28 15.95 -1.87
CA ARG A 166 6.59 16.91 -0.80
C ARG A 166 8.08 17.12 -0.64
N SER A 167 8.88 16.06 -0.70
CA SER A 167 10.34 16.14 -0.64
C SER A 167 10.90 16.80 -1.89
N LEU A 168 10.39 16.42 -3.05
CA LEU A 168 10.83 17.00 -4.33
C LEU A 168 10.59 18.51 -4.36
N ARG A 169 9.41 18.98 -3.96
CA ARG A 169 9.06 20.42 -3.93
C ARG A 169 9.77 21.20 -2.83
N GLY A 170 10.06 20.59 -1.68
CA GLY A 170 10.63 21.26 -0.52
C GLY A 170 12.15 21.16 -0.40
N ARG A 171 12.74 20.06 -0.87
CA ARG A 171 14.17 19.75 -0.72
C ARG A 171 14.90 19.53 -2.05
N GLY A 172 14.19 19.44 -3.16
CA GLY A 172 14.74 19.12 -4.48
C GLY A 172 15.16 17.65 -4.64
N THR A 173 14.86 16.77 -3.67
CA THR A 173 15.16 15.35 -3.73
C THR A 173 13.86 14.53 -3.84
N PRO A 174 13.84 13.46 -4.66
CA PRO A 174 12.64 12.63 -4.83
C PRO A 174 12.34 11.74 -3.61
N TYR A 175 13.20 11.71 -2.61
CA TYR A 175 13.15 10.80 -1.47
C TYR A 175 13.20 11.51 -0.12
N ARG A 176 12.91 10.77 0.94
CA ARG A 176 13.08 11.18 2.35
C ARG A 176 14.23 10.42 2.99
N ALA A 177 14.80 10.97 4.06
CA ALA A 177 15.88 10.36 4.85
C ALA A 177 17.04 9.86 3.96
N ASP A 178 17.51 8.66 4.17
CA ASP A 178 18.55 7.96 3.40
C ASP A 178 17.99 7.08 2.27
N GLY A 179 16.72 7.31 1.85
CA GLY A 179 15.99 6.49 0.89
C GLY A 179 16.24 6.81 -0.58
N ALA A 180 17.49 7.02 -0.99
CA ALA A 180 17.84 7.37 -2.37
C ALA A 180 17.68 6.22 -3.37
N ASP A 181 17.87 4.96 -2.91
CA ASP A 181 17.83 3.79 -3.77
C ASP A 181 16.45 3.13 -3.74
N PRO A 182 15.70 3.11 -4.85
CA PRO A 182 14.40 2.48 -4.92
C PRO A 182 14.49 0.96 -4.96
N HIS A 183 13.60 0.30 -4.22
CA HIS A 183 13.51 -1.14 -4.17
C HIS A 183 12.08 -1.61 -4.44
N TRP A 184 11.97 -2.70 -5.17
CA TRP A 184 10.72 -3.40 -5.41
C TRP A 184 10.86 -4.81 -4.88
N ARG A 185 10.29 -5.03 -3.70
CA ARG A 185 10.40 -6.28 -2.96
C ARG A 185 9.07 -6.98 -2.88
N ALA A 186 9.08 -8.26 -2.54
CA ALA A 186 7.87 -9.04 -2.37
C ALA A 186 8.00 -10.12 -1.30
N VAL A 187 6.84 -10.53 -0.79
CA VAL A 187 6.65 -11.82 -0.12
C VAL A 187 5.81 -12.69 -1.04
N LEU A 188 6.31 -13.89 -1.34
CA LEU A 188 5.64 -14.84 -2.24
C LEU A 188 4.99 -15.97 -1.44
N ASP A 189 3.93 -16.55 -2.00
CA ASP A 189 3.41 -17.84 -1.55
C ASP A 189 4.20 -19.02 -2.12
N ASP A 190 3.74 -20.24 -1.85
CA ASP A 190 4.44 -21.48 -2.26
C ASP A 190 4.39 -21.71 -3.78
N ASP A 191 3.44 -21.07 -4.47
CA ASP A 191 3.28 -21.15 -5.93
C ASP A 191 3.98 -19.99 -6.66
N GLY A 192 4.67 -19.10 -5.92
CA GLY A 192 5.38 -17.94 -6.47
C GLY A 192 4.48 -16.72 -6.73
N ARG A 193 3.20 -16.74 -6.28
CA ARG A 193 2.32 -15.57 -6.37
C ARG A 193 2.78 -14.49 -5.41
N VAL A 194 2.80 -13.24 -5.86
CA VAL A 194 3.07 -12.08 -5.01
C VAL A 194 1.89 -11.87 -4.05
N MET A 195 2.11 -12.09 -2.77
CA MET A 195 1.15 -11.78 -1.71
C MET A 195 1.29 -10.33 -1.22
N VAL A 196 2.54 -9.90 -1.00
CA VAL A 196 2.86 -8.54 -0.60
C VAL A 196 3.82 -7.95 -1.61
N MET A 197 3.41 -6.85 -2.24
CA MET A 197 4.27 -6.02 -3.08
C MET A 197 4.76 -4.84 -2.24
N ILE A 198 6.06 -4.59 -2.24
CA ILE A 198 6.70 -3.60 -1.38
C ILE A 198 7.45 -2.60 -2.25
N SER A 199 6.95 -1.37 -2.33
CA SER A 199 7.60 -0.26 -3.05
C SER A 199 8.42 0.59 -2.08
N TYR A 200 9.52 0.02 -1.62
CA TYR A 200 10.40 0.68 -0.66
C TYR A 200 11.25 1.79 -1.31
N ASN A 201 11.36 2.93 -0.63
CA ASN A 201 11.98 4.16 -1.15
C ASN A 201 11.26 4.72 -2.38
N ASN A 202 9.94 4.52 -2.46
CA ASN A 202 9.06 5.03 -3.50
C ASN A 202 7.80 5.63 -2.89
N ASP A 203 7.08 6.42 -3.69
CA ASP A 203 5.79 7.01 -3.32
C ASP A 203 4.82 6.94 -4.50
N ILE A 204 4.24 5.74 -4.71
CA ILE A 204 3.27 5.51 -5.78
C ILE A 204 2.00 6.31 -5.51
N GLY A 205 1.60 6.43 -4.23
CA GLY A 205 0.44 7.19 -3.79
C GLY A 205 0.51 8.65 -4.25
N ASP A 206 1.67 9.30 -4.08
CA ASP A 206 1.91 10.66 -4.55
C ASP A 206 1.78 10.78 -6.09
N SER A 207 2.25 9.78 -6.84
CA SER A 207 2.12 9.79 -8.31
C SER A 207 0.66 9.75 -8.78
N TRP A 208 -0.21 9.06 -8.03
CA TRP A 208 -1.64 9.06 -8.32
C TRP A 208 -2.32 10.36 -7.86
N GLN A 209 -1.97 10.85 -6.68
CA GLN A 209 -2.59 12.02 -6.10
C GLN A 209 -2.34 13.29 -6.92
N TYR A 210 -1.19 13.39 -7.55
CA TYR A 210 -0.75 14.57 -8.33
C TYR A 210 -0.79 14.37 -9.85
N ALA A 211 -1.35 13.25 -10.34
CA ALA A 211 -1.55 12.94 -11.77
C ALA A 211 -2.62 13.82 -12.45
#